data_5c29561c093ba744ecb0725aab770e08
#
_entry.id   5c29561c093ba744ecb0725aab770e08
#
_cell.length_a   1.000
_cell.length_b   1.000
_cell.length_c   1.000
_cell.angle_alpha   90.00
_cell.angle_beta   90.00
_cell.angle_gamma   90.00
#
_symmetry.space_group_name_H-M   'P 1'
#
loop_
_entity.id
_entity.type
_entity.pdbx_description
1 polymer ?
#
loop_
_entity_poly.entity_id
_entity_poly.type
_entity_poly.pdbx_seq_one_letter_code
_entity_poly.pdbx_strand_id
1 'polypeptide(L)'
;IKGIRIEPTNEGFIAPRFFGNILHRTAQQIYDKIASENHGLITQSLIKKHLSRENEVELLQILKEQYAEEKGADYNKVAEAALYQTLRLLLSYEAGLKGNEEIPVESFNLIAGEYKIDDQYGGGLRYNIAREGLPPVEVVMNGSIDRLDVAHLEDGSQCLRVIDYKTGGDAVGLKSSTKGRGKDQVTTEALDT
;
A
#
# COMPACT_ATOMS: atom_id res chain seq x y z
N ILE A 1 50.13 10.93 -0.75
CA ILE A 1 49.18 10.33 -1.70
C ILE A 1 47.80 10.57 -1.10
N LYS A 2 47.05 11.55 -1.63
CA LYS A 2 45.64 11.75 -1.24
C LYS A 2 44.82 10.60 -1.80
N GLY A 3 44.22 9.78 -0.94
CA GLY A 3 43.33 8.73 -1.35
C GLY A 3 42.17 9.29 -2.15
N ILE A 4 41.95 8.78 -3.34
CA ILE A 4 40.76 9.04 -4.14
C ILE A 4 39.61 8.36 -3.41
N ARG A 5 38.71 9.13 -2.83
CA ARG A 5 37.43 8.63 -2.30
C ARG A 5 36.51 8.46 -3.50
N ILE A 6 36.31 7.24 -3.93
CA ILE A 6 35.25 6.93 -4.87
C ILE A 6 33.96 6.97 -4.04
N GLU A 7 33.22 8.06 -4.14
CA GLU A 7 31.84 8.04 -3.65
C GLU A 7 31.06 7.10 -4.56
N PRO A 8 30.31 6.13 -4.01
CA PRO A 8 29.45 5.31 -4.84
C PRO A 8 28.43 6.24 -5.50
N THR A 9 28.57 6.44 -6.80
CA THR A 9 27.51 7.08 -7.59
C THR A 9 26.29 6.21 -7.46
N ASN A 10 25.22 6.74 -6.90
CA ASN A 10 23.90 6.09 -6.84
C ASN A 10 23.26 6.02 -8.24
N GLU A 11 24.05 5.72 -9.26
CA GLU A 11 23.61 5.52 -10.63
C GLU A 11 22.83 4.22 -10.69
N GLY A 12 21.51 4.31 -10.53
CA GLY A 12 20.61 3.18 -10.68
C GLY A 12 19.48 3.09 -9.66
N PHE A 13 19.46 3.91 -8.62
CA PHE A 13 18.38 3.90 -7.63
C PHE A 13 17.77 5.29 -7.48
N ILE A 14 16.44 5.36 -7.55
CA ILE A 14 15.71 6.54 -7.08
C ILE A 14 15.56 6.46 -5.56
N ALA A 15 15.39 7.62 -4.91
CA ALA A 15 15.16 7.63 -3.46
C ALA A 15 13.93 6.78 -3.09
N PRO A 16 13.97 6.01 -1.98
CA PRO A 16 12.88 5.10 -1.60
C PRO A 16 11.49 5.77 -1.55
N ARG A 17 11.44 7.05 -1.12
CA ARG A 17 10.19 7.81 -1.09
C ARG A 17 9.58 7.99 -2.49
N PHE A 18 10.39 8.28 -3.52
CA PHE A 18 9.90 8.44 -4.89
C PHE A 18 9.43 7.11 -5.46
N PHE A 19 10.18 6.03 -5.17
CA PHE A 19 9.77 4.69 -5.54
C PHE A 19 8.40 4.34 -4.95
N GLY A 20 8.21 4.60 -3.65
CA GLY A 20 6.92 4.40 -2.97
C GLY A 20 5.81 5.23 -3.59
N ASN A 21 6.00 6.55 -3.74
CA ASN A 21 4.99 7.45 -4.30
C ASN A 21 4.54 7.04 -5.70
N ILE A 22 5.50 6.69 -6.58
CA ILE A 22 5.18 6.25 -7.96
C ILE A 22 4.40 4.94 -7.93
N LEU A 23 4.84 3.97 -7.12
CA LEU A 23 4.16 2.68 -7.01
C LEU A 23 2.72 2.83 -6.51
N HIS A 24 2.51 3.60 -5.43
CA HIS A 24 1.18 3.81 -4.83
C HIS A 24 0.23 4.47 -5.83
N ARG A 25 0.64 5.57 -6.48
CA ARG A 25 -0.21 6.26 -7.46
C ARG A 25 -0.49 5.39 -8.69
N THR A 26 0.49 4.61 -9.14
CA THR A 26 0.29 3.68 -10.26
C THR A 26 -0.72 2.60 -9.89
N ALA A 27 -0.58 1.99 -8.72
CA ALA A 27 -1.52 0.98 -8.23
C ALA A 27 -2.93 1.57 -8.07
N GLN A 28 -3.05 2.75 -7.46
CA GLN A 28 -4.32 3.46 -7.33
C GLN A 28 -4.99 3.67 -8.68
N GLN A 29 -4.28 4.25 -9.65
CA GLN A 29 -4.84 4.53 -10.97
C GLN A 29 -5.35 3.26 -11.68
N ILE A 30 -4.65 2.14 -11.50
CA ILE A 30 -5.09 0.84 -12.04
C ILE A 30 -6.38 0.38 -11.36
N TYR A 31 -6.43 0.40 -10.03
CA TYR A 31 -7.63 -0.01 -9.29
C TYR A 31 -8.82 0.91 -9.57
N ASP A 32 -8.61 2.23 -9.62
CA ASP A 32 -9.65 3.20 -9.97
C ASP A 32 -10.20 2.95 -11.38
N LYS A 33 -9.33 2.62 -12.33
CA LYS A 33 -9.73 2.26 -13.69
C LYS A 33 -10.59 1.01 -13.69
N ILE A 34 -10.11 -0.09 -13.08
CA ILE A 34 -10.87 -1.35 -13.01
C ILE A 34 -12.22 -1.13 -12.32
N ALA A 35 -12.24 -0.39 -11.21
CA ALA A 35 -13.46 -0.08 -10.48
C ALA A 35 -14.45 0.75 -11.31
N SER A 36 -13.98 1.79 -12.00
CA SER A 36 -14.83 2.65 -12.84
C SER A 36 -15.51 1.88 -13.99
N GLU A 37 -14.78 0.94 -14.59
CA GLU A 37 -15.28 0.10 -15.68
C GLU A 37 -16.25 -1.01 -15.19
N ASN A 38 -16.25 -1.33 -13.88
CA ASN A 38 -16.97 -2.47 -13.32
C ASN A 38 -17.85 -2.10 -12.11
N HIS A 39 -18.40 -0.87 -12.09
CA HIS A 39 -19.33 -0.40 -11.04
C HIS A 39 -18.77 -0.52 -9.61
N GLY A 40 -17.48 -0.30 -9.45
CA GLY A 40 -16.78 -0.37 -8.16
C GLY A 40 -16.28 -1.77 -7.78
N LEU A 41 -16.72 -2.82 -8.48
CA LEU A 41 -16.33 -4.21 -8.17
C LEU A 41 -15.03 -4.59 -8.87
N ILE A 42 -14.10 -5.14 -8.12
CA ILE A 42 -12.83 -5.66 -8.61
C ILE A 42 -12.76 -7.16 -8.29
N THR A 43 -12.62 -7.99 -9.31
CA THR A 43 -12.48 -9.44 -9.17
C THR A 43 -11.06 -9.88 -9.51
N GLN A 44 -10.66 -11.06 -9.01
CA GLN A 44 -9.38 -11.66 -9.40
C GLN A 44 -9.23 -11.78 -10.93
N SER A 45 -10.31 -12.12 -11.65
CA SER A 45 -10.27 -12.25 -13.11
C SER A 45 -10.01 -10.92 -13.82
N LEU A 46 -10.57 -9.81 -13.33
CA LEU A 46 -10.29 -8.47 -13.86
C LEU A 46 -8.84 -8.08 -13.66
N ILE A 47 -8.27 -8.35 -12.47
CA ILE A 47 -6.85 -8.08 -12.22
C ILE A 47 -5.97 -8.96 -13.12
N LYS A 48 -6.30 -10.25 -13.27
CA LYS A 48 -5.58 -11.17 -14.19
C LYS A 48 -5.59 -10.66 -15.63
N LYS A 49 -6.70 -10.09 -16.09
CA LYS A 49 -6.79 -9.48 -17.40
C LYS A 49 -5.78 -8.33 -17.57
N HIS A 50 -5.66 -7.44 -16.57
CA HIS A 50 -4.67 -6.36 -16.60
C HIS A 50 -3.22 -6.85 -16.52
N LEU A 51 -2.98 -8.02 -15.94
CA LEU A 51 -1.65 -8.67 -15.92
C LEU A 51 -1.30 -9.39 -17.23
N SER A 52 -2.25 -9.53 -18.15
CA SER A 52 -2.04 -10.21 -19.41
C SER A 52 -1.04 -9.47 -20.29
N ARG A 53 -0.39 -10.20 -21.20
CA ARG A 53 0.58 -9.63 -22.14
C ARG A 53 -0.02 -8.56 -23.04
N GLU A 54 -1.30 -8.64 -23.34
CA GLU A 54 -2.03 -7.68 -24.18
C GLU A 54 -2.14 -6.30 -23.50
N ASN A 55 -2.24 -6.27 -22.17
CA ASN A 55 -2.36 -5.05 -21.38
C ASN A 55 -1.03 -4.54 -20.80
N GLU A 56 0.07 -5.22 -21.09
CA GLU A 56 1.41 -4.83 -20.60
C GLU A 56 1.80 -3.41 -20.99
N VAL A 57 1.48 -3.01 -22.23
CA VAL A 57 1.77 -1.66 -22.75
C VAL A 57 1.01 -0.61 -21.94
N GLU A 58 -0.23 -0.89 -21.58
CA GLU A 58 -1.06 0.02 -20.80
C GLU A 58 -0.51 0.19 -19.38
N LEU A 59 -0.17 -0.91 -18.71
CA LEU A 59 0.44 -0.85 -17.37
C LEU A 59 1.74 -0.05 -17.36
N LEU A 60 2.58 -0.26 -18.37
CA LEU A 60 3.83 0.49 -18.53
C LEU A 60 3.57 1.97 -18.82
N GLN A 61 2.52 2.29 -19.58
CA GLN A 61 2.16 3.67 -19.87
C GLN A 61 1.72 4.41 -18.60
N ILE A 62 0.82 3.82 -17.82
CA ILE A 62 0.37 4.38 -16.54
C ILE A 62 1.58 4.61 -15.61
N LEU A 63 2.47 3.63 -15.49
CA LEU A 63 3.66 3.75 -14.67
C LEU A 63 4.56 4.91 -15.12
N LYS A 64 4.78 5.08 -16.42
CA LYS A 64 5.61 6.16 -16.98
C LYS A 64 5.00 7.53 -16.72
N GLU A 65 3.69 7.66 -16.83
CA GLU A 65 2.98 8.90 -16.53
C GLU A 65 3.18 9.28 -15.05
N GLN A 66 2.98 8.33 -14.13
CA GLN A 66 3.21 8.58 -12.71
C GLN A 66 4.69 8.87 -12.39
N TYR A 67 5.61 8.24 -13.11
CA TYR A 67 7.04 8.54 -12.97
C TYR A 67 7.35 9.97 -13.42
N ALA A 68 6.79 10.41 -14.54
CA ALA A 68 7.00 11.77 -15.07
C ALA A 68 6.40 12.87 -14.18
N GLU A 69 5.33 12.56 -13.45
CA GLU A 69 4.68 13.49 -12.51
C GLU A 69 5.44 13.62 -11.19
N GLU A 70 6.33 12.68 -10.85
CA GLU A 70 7.07 12.70 -9.59
C GLU A 70 8.18 13.74 -9.61
N LYS A 71 7.93 14.86 -8.94
CA LYS A 71 8.89 15.99 -8.88
C LYS A 71 10.15 15.61 -8.09
N GLY A 72 11.30 15.75 -8.75
CA GLY A 72 12.61 15.52 -8.14
C GLY A 72 13.11 14.07 -8.26
N ALA A 73 12.38 13.22 -8.98
CA ALA A 73 12.88 11.92 -9.41
C ALA A 73 13.45 12.03 -10.82
N ASP A 74 14.76 11.80 -10.95
CA ASP A 74 15.37 11.64 -12.28
C ASP A 74 14.94 10.30 -12.88
N TYR A 75 14.58 10.32 -14.17
CA TYR A 75 14.17 9.10 -14.86
C TYR A 75 15.32 8.08 -14.91
N ASN A 76 15.01 6.85 -14.50
CA ASN A 76 15.96 5.74 -14.49
C ASN A 76 15.29 4.45 -14.97
N LYS A 77 15.83 3.86 -16.03
CA LYS A 77 15.29 2.61 -16.60
C LYS A 77 15.34 1.41 -15.64
N VAL A 78 16.34 1.35 -14.77
CA VAL A 78 16.44 0.27 -13.79
C VAL A 78 15.35 0.43 -12.73
N ALA A 79 15.13 1.66 -12.26
CA ALA A 79 14.05 1.96 -11.33
C ALA A 79 12.67 1.72 -11.97
N GLU A 80 12.47 2.10 -13.24
CA GLU A 80 11.23 1.81 -13.98
C GLU A 80 10.97 0.30 -14.05
N ALA A 81 11.99 -0.50 -14.39
CA ALA A 81 11.87 -1.95 -14.44
C ALA A 81 11.58 -2.55 -13.07
N ALA A 82 12.21 -2.06 -12.01
CA ALA A 82 11.96 -2.50 -10.64
C ALA A 82 10.54 -2.15 -10.18
N LEU A 83 10.08 -0.93 -10.45
CA LEU A 83 8.70 -0.48 -10.18
C LEU A 83 7.68 -1.36 -10.91
N TYR A 84 7.90 -1.62 -12.19
CA TYR A 84 7.03 -2.48 -12.98
C TYR A 84 6.94 -3.90 -12.43
N GLN A 85 8.08 -4.51 -12.05
CA GLN A 85 8.08 -5.84 -11.44
C GLN A 85 7.38 -5.85 -10.07
N THR A 86 7.59 -4.82 -9.24
CA THR A 86 6.93 -4.69 -7.94
C THR A 86 5.41 -4.55 -8.12
N LEU A 87 4.97 -3.71 -9.07
CA LEU A 87 3.57 -3.56 -9.42
C LEU A 87 2.94 -4.89 -9.87
N ARG A 88 3.63 -5.63 -10.74
CA ARG A 88 3.16 -6.95 -11.18
C ARG A 88 3.06 -7.96 -10.04
N LEU A 89 4.00 -7.93 -9.09
CA LEU A 89 3.93 -8.78 -7.89
C LEU A 89 2.72 -8.43 -7.03
N LEU A 90 2.47 -7.14 -6.79
CA LEU A 90 1.31 -6.66 -6.06
C LEU A 90 0.00 -7.14 -6.71
N LEU A 91 -0.16 -6.88 -8.00
CA LEU A 91 -1.34 -7.30 -8.74
C LEU A 91 -1.49 -8.84 -8.81
N SER A 92 -0.37 -9.57 -8.90
CA SER A 92 -0.39 -11.04 -8.90
C SER A 92 -0.83 -11.61 -7.55
N TYR A 93 -0.44 -10.97 -6.45
CA TYR A 93 -0.90 -11.33 -5.11
C TYR A 93 -2.42 -11.14 -5.00
N GLU A 94 -2.92 -9.97 -5.35
CA GLU A 94 -4.36 -9.65 -5.33
C GLU A 94 -5.18 -10.51 -6.30
N ALA A 95 -4.57 -10.94 -7.41
CA ALA A 95 -5.20 -11.86 -8.37
C ALA A 95 -5.21 -13.33 -7.89
N GLY A 96 -4.72 -13.61 -6.68
CA GLY A 96 -4.61 -14.97 -6.16
C GLY A 96 -3.59 -15.86 -6.90
N LEU A 97 -2.64 -15.25 -7.65
CA LEU A 97 -1.63 -15.99 -8.41
C LEU A 97 -0.39 -16.36 -7.59
N LYS A 98 -0.15 -15.65 -6.48
CA LYS A 98 0.99 -15.89 -5.58
C LYS A 98 0.65 -15.50 -4.15
N GLY A 99 0.95 -16.39 -3.20
CA GLY A 99 1.08 -16.06 -1.77
C GLY A 99 -0.20 -15.67 -1.03
N ASN A 100 -1.37 -15.78 -1.65
CA ASN A 100 -2.64 -15.40 -1.04
C ASN A 100 -3.37 -16.62 -0.45
N GLU A 101 -2.64 -17.46 0.29
CA GLU A 101 -3.22 -18.67 0.89
C GLU A 101 -3.98 -18.39 2.21
N GLU A 102 -3.71 -17.23 2.84
CA GLU A 102 -4.25 -16.91 4.17
C GLU A 102 -5.61 -16.19 4.13
N ILE A 103 -5.97 -15.53 3.02
CA ILE A 103 -7.23 -14.79 2.91
C ILE A 103 -7.87 -15.08 1.55
N PRO A 104 -8.84 -15.96 1.48
CA PRO A 104 -9.54 -16.31 0.24
C PRO A 104 -10.50 -15.16 -0.16
N VAL A 105 -9.96 -14.12 -0.76
CA VAL A 105 -10.73 -12.98 -1.28
C VAL A 105 -11.09 -13.24 -2.73
N GLU A 106 -12.36 -13.41 -3.05
CA GLU A 106 -12.85 -13.59 -4.42
C GLU A 106 -12.90 -12.29 -5.20
N SER A 107 -13.36 -11.23 -4.52
CA SER A 107 -13.55 -9.92 -5.09
C SER A 107 -13.57 -8.85 -4.00
N PHE A 108 -13.51 -7.59 -4.40
CA PHE A 108 -13.68 -6.47 -3.47
C PHE A 108 -14.32 -5.27 -4.14
N ASN A 109 -15.03 -4.46 -3.36
CA ASN A 109 -15.51 -3.16 -3.77
C ASN A 109 -14.56 -2.09 -3.28
N LEU A 110 -13.95 -1.35 -4.23
CA LEU A 110 -13.09 -0.23 -3.91
C LEU A 110 -13.93 0.91 -3.32
N ILE A 111 -13.59 1.34 -2.10
CA ILE A 111 -14.18 2.51 -1.45
C ILE A 111 -13.39 3.76 -1.82
N ALA A 112 -12.08 3.72 -1.63
CA ALA A 112 -11.18 4.82 -1.98
C ALA A 112 -9.73 4.34 -2.13
N GLY A 113 -9.00 4.96 -3.06
CA GLY A 113 -7.55 5.02 -3.06
C GLY A 113 -7.08 6.31 -2.39
N GLU A 114 -5.96 6.28 -1.66
CA GLU A 114 -5.42 7.42 -0.89
C GLU A 114 -6.49 8.12 -0.02
N TYR A 115 -7.20 7.35 0.80
CA TYR A 115 -8.20 7.89 1.72
C TYR A 115 -7.54 8.76 2.79
N LYS A 116 -7.88 10.05 2.79
CA LYS A 116 -7.34 11.00 3.76
C LYS A 116 -8.19 11.05 5.03
N ILE A 117 -7.51 10.85 6.16
CA ILE A 117 -8.06 11.04 7.49
C ILE A 117 -7.57 12.42 7.95
N ASP A 118 -8.41 13.46 7.78
CA ASP A 118 -8.07 14.76 8.29
C ASP A 118 -9.33 15.56 8.72
N ASP A 119 -9.13 16.57 9.58
CA ASP A 119 -10.21 17.41 10.11
C ASP A 119 -10.83 18.32 9.06
N GLN A 120 -10.11 18.67 7.99
CA GLN A 120 -10.59 19.62 6.99
C GLN A 120 -11.71 19.01 6.12
N TYR A 121 -11.73 17.69 6.01
CA TYR A 121 -12.73 16.95 5.24
C TYR A 121 -13.78 16.25 6.13
N GLY A 122 -13.79 16.54 7.43
CA GLY A 122 -14.77 15.97 8.37
C GLY A 122 -14.53 14.52 8.76
N GLY A 123 -13.38 13.96 8.38
CA GLY A 123 -13.00 12.55 8.62
C GLY A 123 -11.91 12.34 9.66
N GLY A 124 -11.50 13.38 10.40
CA GLY A 124 -10.51 13.26 11.47
C GLY A 124 -11.01 12.32 12.57
N LEU A 125 -10.20 11.31 12.91
CA LEU A 125 -10.49 10.45 14.04
C LEU A 125 -10.12 11.17 15.32
N ARG A 126 -11.14 11.46 16.18
CA ARG A 126 -10.97 12.09 17.48
C ARG A 126 -11.20 11.08 18.59
N TYR A 127 -10.27 11.00 19.48
CA TYR A 127 -10.35 10.13 20.64
C TYR A 127 -10.03 10.89 21.93
N ASN A 128 -10.91 10.77 22.92
CA ASN A 128 -10.70 11.39 24.23
C ASN A 128 -10.10 10.38 25.21
N ILE A 129 -8.87 10.64 25.64
CA ILE A 129 -8.21 9.85 26.66
C ILE A 129 -8.60 10.40 28.02
N ALA A 130 -9.38 9.64 28.78
CA ALA A 130 -9.68 9.96 30.19
C ALA A 130 -8.43 9.82 31.04
N ARG A 131 -8.23 10.76 31.96
CA ARG A 131 -7.14 10.74 32.96
C ARG A 131 -7.70 10.97 34.34
N GLU A 132 -7.27 10.15 35.29
CA GLU A 132 -7.72 10.27 36.65
C GLU A 132 -7.27 11.61 37.29
N GLY A 133 -8.21 12.39 37.81
CA GLY A 133 -7.93 13.70 38.44
C GLY A 133 -7.50 14.83 37.51
N LEU A 134 -7.52 14.62 36.20
CA LEU A 134 -7.12 15.60 35.18
C LEU A 134 -8.19 15.72 34.08
N PRO A 135 -8.27 16.86 33.37
CA PRO A 135 -9.14 16.96 32.21
C PRO A 135 -8.73 15.94 31.12
N PRO A 136 -9.70 15.41 30.37
CA PRO A 136 -9.41 14.49 29.26
C PRO A 136 -8.53 15.18 28.20
N VAL A 137 -7.71 14.37 27.53
CA VAL A 137 -6.92 14.85 26.38
C VAL A 137 -7.60 14.39 25.11
N GLU A 138 -7.95 15.34 24.24
CA GLU A 138 -8.38 15.04 22.89
C GLU A 138 -7.15 14.71 22.02
N VAL A 139 -7.16 13.52 21.40
CA VAL A 139 -6.16 13.10 20.41
C VAL A 139 -6.82 13.16 19.04
N VAL A 140 -6.22 13.91 18.12
CA VAL A 140 -6.66 13.98 16.73
C VAL A 140 -5.68 13.17 15.90
N MET A 141 -6.19 12.15 15.20
CA MET A 141 -5.39 11.33 14.30
C MET A 141 -5.59 11.82 12.86
N ASN A 142 -4.48 12.18 12.24
CA ASN A 142 -4.42 12.55 10.82
C ASN A 142 -3.54 11.56 10.08
N GLY A 143 -3.85 11.30 8.80
CA GLY A 143 -3.06 10.39 8.00
C GLY A 143 -3.69 10.11 6.65
N SER A 144 -3.11 9.16 5.94
CA SER A 144 -3.68 8.61 4.71
C SER A 144 -3.65 7.08 4.76
N ILE A 145 -4.65 6.48 4.15
CA ILE A 145 -4.74 5.04 3.90
C ILE A 145 -4.55 4.86 2.40
N ASP A 146 -3.60 4.03 1.98
CA ASP A 146 -3.30 3.83 0.56
C ASP A 146 -4.48 3.24 -0.20
N ARG A 147 -5.22 2.29 0.41
CA ARG A 147 -6.45 1.75 -0.14
C ARG A 147 -7.42 1.29 0.95
N LEU A 148 -8.68 1.64 0.76
CA LEU A 148 -9.80 1.18 1.58
C LEU A 148 -10.79 0.44 0.68
N ASP A 149 -11.15 -0.79 1.03
CA ASP A 149 -12.09 -1.60 0.28
C ASP A 149 -12.92 -2.54 1.18
N VAL A 150 -14.01 -3.07 0.62
CA VAL A 150 -14.79 -4.15 1.22
C VAL A 150 -14.53 -5.43 0.44
N ALA A 151 -13.84 -6.38 1.06
CA ALA A 151 -13.56 -7.68 0.49
C ALA A 151 -14.77 -8.63 0.66
N HIS A 152 -15.02 -9.43 -0.37
CA HIS A 152 -15.97 -10.53 -0.37
C HIS A 152 -15.17 -11.83 -0.30
N LEU A 153 -15.42 -12.64 0.72
CA LEU A 153 -14.70 -13.86 0.98
C LEU A 153 -15.42 -15.07 0.37
N GLU A 154 -14.71 -16.17 0.14
CA GLU A 154 -15.27 -17.41 -0.43
C GLU A 154 -16.42 -18.00 0.40
N ASP A 155 -16.46 -17.75 1.70
CA ASP A 155 -17.53 -18.20 2.60
C ASP A 155 -18.80 -17.31 2.55
N GLY A 156 -18.79 -16.28 1.71
CA GLY A 156 -19.88 -15.30 1.55
C GLY A 156 -19.84 -14.17 2.59
N SER A 157 -18.87 -14.16 3.50
CA SER A 157 -18.69 -13.06 4.44
C SER A 157 -18.02 -11.86 3.78
N GLN A 158 -18.07 -10.71 4.46
CA GLN A 158 -17.46 -9.47 4.01
C GLN A 158 -16.57 -8.89 5.12
N CYS A 159 -15.46 -8.28 4.73
CA CYS A 159 -14.63 -7.54 5.67
C CYS A 159 -14.15 -6.23 5.07
N LEU A 160 -14.04 -5.20 5.92
CA LEU A 160 -13.39 -3.94 5.57
C LEU A 160 -11.88 -4.16 5.60
N ARG A 161 -11.19 -3.85 4.49
CA ARG A 161 -9.72 -3.90 4.45
C ARG A 161 -9.15 -2.49 4.42
N VAL A 162 -8.15 -2.28 5.27
CA VAL A 162 -7.29 -1.10 5.29
C VAL A 162 -5.92 -1.55 4.80
N ILE A 163 -5.51 -1.08 3.65
CA ILE A 163 -4.28 -1.53 2.99
C ILE A 163 -3.29 -0.37 2.93
N ASP A 164 -2.07 -0.67 3.34
CA ASP A 164 -0.93 0.24 3.31
C ASP A 164 0.24 -0.47 2.61
N TYR A 165 0.71 0.09 1.49
CA TYR A 165 1.76 -0.51 0.69
C TYR A 165 3.14 -0.11 1.21
N LYS A 166 3.94 -1.09 1.63
CA LYS A 166 5.30 -0.85 2.14
C LYS A 166 6.34 -1.33 1.13
N THR A 167 7.16 -0.40 0.65
CA THR A 167 8.25 -0.66 -0.31
C THR A 167 9.63 -0.69 0.35
N GLY A 168 9.72 -0.39 1.66
CA GLY A 168 10.96 -0.42 2.42
C GLY A 168 11.33 -1.82 2.92
N GLY A 169 12.62 -2.04 3.21
CA GLY A 169 13.16 -3.32 3.71
C GLY A 169 12.67 -3.74 5.11
N ASP A 170 12.02 -2.84 5.82
CA ASP A 170 11.31 -3.10 7.06
C ASP A 170 9.82 -3.33 6.79
N ALA A 171 9.51 -4.23 5.85
CA ALA A 171 8.16 -4.74 5.75
C ALA A 171 7.75 -5.23 7.15
N VAL A 172 6.84 -4.50 7.77
CA VAL A 172 6.29 -4.83 9.08
C VAL A 172 5.43 -6.08 8.89
N GLY A 173 6.11 -7.21 8.80
CA GLY A 173 5.47 -8.42 9.27
C GLY A 173 5.22 -8.17 10.76
N LEU A 174 4.01 -8.34 11.23
CA LEU A 174 3.71 -8.50 12.64
C LEU A 174 4.48 -9.75 13.14
N LYS A 175 5.80 -9.61 13.20
CA LYS A 175 6.61 -10.51 14.01
C LYS A 175 6.33 -10.09 15.42
N SER A 176 5.52 -10.87 16.12
CA SER A 176 5.53 -10.83 17.57
C SER A 176 6.97 -11.08 18.02
N SER A 177 7.76 -10.03 18.13
CA SER A 177 9.11 -10.15 18.67
C SER A 177 8.98 -10.27 20.18
N THR A 178 8.88 -11.48 20.67
CA THR A 178 9.17 -11.83 22.06
C THR A 178 10.66 -11.67 22.34
N LYS A 179 11.22 -10.49 22.08
CA LYS A 179 12.52 -10.06 22.58
C LYS A 179 12.34 -8.83 23.46
N GLY A 180 11.58 -9.02 24.54
CA GLY A 180 11.58 -8.11 25.67
C GLY A 180 12.61 -8.57 26.69
N ARG A 181 13.69 -7.84 26.81
CA ARG A 181 14.50 -7.81 28.03
C ARG A 181 13.75 -6.89 29.00
N GLY A 182 13.02 -7.44 29.96
CA GLY A 182 12.33 -6.62 30.97
C GLY A 182 10.82 -6.93 31.07
N LYS A 183 10.34 -6.89 32.25
CA LYS A 183 9.08 -7.39 32.79
C LYS A 183 7.78 -6.72 32.31
N ASP A 184 7.64 -6.33 31.07
CA ASP A 184 6.38 -5.82 30.52
C ASP A 184 6.09 -6.50 29.18
N GLN A 185 5.42 -7.65 29.29
CA GLN A 185 4.78 -8.30 28.15
C GLN A 185 3.46 -7.58 27.89
N VAL A 186 3.41 -6.75 26.87
CA VAL A 186 2.15 -6.32 26.26
C VAL A 186 1.75 -7.41 25.27
N THR A 187 0.83 -8.25 25.67
CA THR A 187 0.17 -9.20 24.77
C THR A 187 -0.91 -8.41 24.02
N THR A 188 -0.70 -8.15 22.74
CA THR A 188 -1.78 -7.77 21.86
C THR A 188 -2.53 -9.04 21.50
N GLU A 189 -3.63 -9.29 22.18
CA GLU A 189 -4.61 -10.27 21.72
C GLU A 189 -5.28 -9.72 20.47
N ALA A 190 -5.29 -10.54 19.41
CA ALA A 190 -6.13 -10.29 18.26
C ALA A 190 -7.59 -10.18 18.75
N LEU A 191 -8.26 -9.11 18.38
CA LEU A 191 -9.70 -8.97 18.61
C LEU A 191 -10.39 -9.95 17.64
N ASP A 192 -10.68 -11.14 18.16
CA ASP A 192 -11.69 -12.01 17.60
C ASP A 192 -13.07 -11.42 17.95
N THR A 193 -13.75 -10.92 16.94
CA THR A 193 -15.22 -10.73 16.95
C THR A 193 -15.77 -11.06 15.57
#